data_a4849309599779d1abb658869a90309d
#
_entry.id   a4849309599779d1abb658869a90309d
#
_cell.length_a   1.000
_cell.length_b   1.000
_cell.length_c   1.000
_cell.angle_alpha   90.00
_cell.angle_beta   90.00
_cell.angle_gamma   90.00
#
_symmetry.space_group_name_H-M   'P 1'
#
loop_
_entity.id
_entity.type
_entity.pdbx_description
1 polymer ?
#
loop_
_entity_poly.entity_id
_entity_poly.type
_entity_poly.pdbx_seq_one_letter_code
_entity_poly.pdbx_strand_id
1 'polypeptide(L)'
;LALLIAARRRALCAAVWVLATAIVPAHAAGAMAVGKCGAYGQAFDYAAEAAAIDAARKKCSGDCTTITMRRACAALAIDMLNPCGAHGYAVEAKISSSLNEATRKCYEFGGKQCVIRAWACDAKG
;
A
#
# COMPACT_ATOMS: atom_id res chain seq x y z
N LEU A 1 -79.96 1.02 -9.34
CA LEU A 1 -78.74 0.73 -10.10
C LEU A 1 -77.55 1.32 -9.36
N ALA A 2 -76.96 0.53 -8.53
CA ALA A 2 -75.71 0.93 -7.86
C ALA A 2 -74.58 0.72 -8.84
N LEU A 3 -74.10 1.80 -9.42
CA LEU A 3 -72.80 1.78 -10.11
C LEU A 3 -71.68 1.67 -9.08
N LEU A 4 -71.27 0.46 -8.88
CA LEU A 4 -70.04 0.19 -8.15
C LEU A 4 -68.85 0.68 -9.00
N ILE A 5 -68.50 1.93 -8.81
CA ILE A 5 -67.21 2.42 -9.27
C ILE A 5 -66.24 1.83 -8.32
N ALA A 6 -65.71 0.67 -8.69
CA ALA A 6 -64.55 0.12 -8.06
C ALA A 6 -63.40 1.07 -8.36
N ALA A 7 -63.19 2.00 -7.48
CA ALA A 7 -61.95 2.76 -7.48
C ALA A 7 -60.79 1.77 -7.22
N ARG A 8 -60.25 1.25 -8.30
CA ARG A 8 -58.96 0.56 -8.23
C ARG A 8 -57.96 1.59 -7.78
N ARG A 9 -57.78 1.67 -6.49
CA ARG A 9 -56.58 2.27 -5.93
C ARG A 9 -55.43 1.40 -6.40
N ARG A 10 -54.84 1.77 -7.51
CA ARG A 10 -53.52 1.28 -7.86
C ARG A 10 -52.58 1.85 -6.81
N ALA A 11 -52.31 1.06 -5.81
CA ALA A 11 -51.21 1.30 -4.95
C ALA A 11 -49.96 1.22 -5.83
N LEU A 12 -49.50 2.36 -6.27
CA LEU A 12 -48.16 2.50 -6.81
C LEU A 12 -47.19 2.25 -5.64
N CYS A 13 -46.84 1.01 -5.46
CA CYS A 13 -45.66 0.70 -4.69
C CYS A 13 -44.48 1.30 -5.47
N ALA A 14 -44.18 2.54 -5.19
CA ALA A 14 -42.90 3.08 -5.56
C ALA A 14 -41.86 2.26 -4.78
N ALA A 15 -41.33 1.22 -5.42
CA ALA A 15 -40.18 0.55 -4.95
C ALA A 15 -39.04 1.58 -5.00
N VAL A 16 -38.80 2.23 -3.89
CA VAL A 16 -37.60 3.04 -3.71
C VAL A 16 -36.46 2.05 -3.67
N TRP A 17 -35.87 1.84 -4.83
CA TRP A 17 -34.58 1.17 -4.90
C TRP A 17 -33.59 2.11 -4.25
N VAL A 18 -33.41 1.95 -2.97
CA VAL A 18 -32.23 2.51 -2.30
C VAL A 18 -31.06 1.73 -2.87
N LEU A 19 -30.45 2.28 -3.89
CA LEU A 19 -29.13 1.89 -4.28
C LEU A 19 -28.24 2.21 -3.08
N ALA A 20 -28.10 1.24 -2.18
CA ALA A 20 -27.05 1.27 -1.20
C ALA A 20 -25.76 1.14 -2.01
N THR A 21 -25.22 2.26 -2.45
CA THR A 21 -23.83 2.32 -2.86
C THR A 21 -23.05 1.99 -1.61
N ALA A 22 -22.67 0.73 -1.49
CA ALA A 22 -21.67 0.33 -0.53
C ALA A 22 -20.42 1.11 -0.95
N ILE A 23 -20.16 2.22 -0.25
CA ILE A 23 -18.88 2.88 -0.33
C ILE A 23 -17.92 1.92 0.34
N VAL A 24 -17.34 1.01 -0.47
CA VAL A 24 -16.17 0.25 -0.05
C VAL A 24 -15.08 1.30 0.11
N PRO A 25 -14.59 1.58 1.33
CA PRO A 25 -13.44 2.44 1.46
C PRO A 25 -12.34 1.83 0.60
N ALA A 26 -11.79 2.62 -0.33
CA ALA A 26 -10.65 2.21 -1.11
C ALA A 26 -9.49 1.97 -0.13
N HIS A 27 -9.32 0.71 0.30
CA HIS A 27 -8.18 0.29 1.08
C HIS A 27 -7.02 0.17 0.11
N ALA A 28 -6.27 1.26 -0.02
CA ALA A 28 -5.00 1.18 -0.66
C ALA A 28 -4.03 0.51 0.30
N ALA A 29 -3.49 -0.62 -0.12
CA ALA A 29 -2.47 -1.34 0.60
C ALA A 29 -1.22 -1.43 -0.26
N GLY A 30 -0.06 -1.24 0.36
CA GLY A 30 1.22 -1.36 -0.28
C GLY A 30 2.17 -2.25 0.50
N ALA A 31 3.21 -2.70 -0.16
CA ALA A 31 4.30 -3.43 0.46
C ALA A 31 5.61 -3.15 -0.28
N MET A 32 6.70 -3.24 0.46
CA MET A 32 8.04 -3.26 -0.09
C MET A 32 8.74 -4.54 0.35
N ALA A 33 9.35 -5.23 -0.57
CA ALA A 33 10.21 -6.36 -0.29
C ALA A 33 11.67 -5.90 -0.37
N VAL A 34 12.46 -6.31 0.58
CA VAL A 34 13.88 -5.95 0.71
C VAL A 34 14.71 -7.23 0.76
N GLY A 35 15.62 -7.35 -0.16
CA GLY A 35 16.54 -8.49 -0.27
C GLY A 35 17.98 -8.09 -0.09
N LYS A 36 18.88 -8.99 -0.40
CA LYS A 36 20.33 -8.79 -0.35
C LYS A 36 20.81 -7.98 -1.54
N CYS A 37 21.92 -7.28 -1.35
CA CYS A 37 22.64 -6.59 -2.43
C CYS A 37 21.78 -5.54 -3.16
N GLY A 38 20.89 -4.88 -2.46
CA GLY A 38 20.01 -3.86 -3.02
C GLY A 38 18.83 -4.41 -3.78
N ALA A 39 18.53 -5.70 -3.70
CA ALA A 39 17.31 -6.28 -4.27
C ALA A 39 16.09 -5.72 -3.57
N TYR A 40 15.06 -5.38 -4.32
CA TYR A 40 13.81 -4.89 -3.78
C TYR A 40 12.64 -5.17 -4.72
N GLY A 41 11.45 -5.08 -4.19
CA GLY A 41 10.21 -5.07 -4.95
C GLY A 41 9.21 -4.13 -4.32
N GLN A 42 8.38 -3.51 -5.12
CA GLN A 42 7.37 -2.55 -4.66
C GLN A 42 6.01 -2.93 -5.18
N ALA A 43 5.00 -2.76 -4.34
CA ALA A 43 3.61 -2.86 -4.73
C ALA A 43 2.82 -1.80 -3.95
N PHE A 44 1.93 -1.09 -4.62
CA PHE A 44 1.10 -0.06 -4.02
C PHE A 44 -0.27 -0.02 -4.72
N ASP A 45 -1.24 0.59 -4.06
CA ASP A 45 -2.62 0.70 -4.55
C ASP A 45 -3.33 -0.65 -4.74
N TYR A 46 -2.97 -1.66 -3.96
CA TYR A 46 -3.68 -2.93 -3.92
C TYR A 46 -4.87 -2.86 -2.96
N ALA A 47 -5.93 -3.60 -3.29
CA ALA A 47 -7.12 -3.66 -2.45
C ALA A 47 -6.88 -4.43 -1.14
N ALA A 48 -5.96 -5.40 -1.15
CA ALA A 48 -5.64 -6.24 0.00
C ALA A 48 -4.14 -6.24 0.29
N GLU A 49 -3.80 -6.20 1.57
CA GLU A 49 -2.41 -6.23 2.05
C GLU A 49 -1.68 -7.50 1.61
N ALA A 50 -2.33 -8.66 1.71
CA ALA A 50 -1.73 -9.94 1.29
C ALA A 50 -1.36 -9.94 -0.20
N ALA A 51 -2.17 -9.34 -1.05
CA ALA A 51 -1.90 -9.20 -2.48
C ALA A 51 -0.72 -8.27 -2.75
N ALA A 52 -0.61 -7.17 -2.00
CA ALA A 52 0.52 -6.25 -2.09
C ALA A 52 1.83 -6.91 -1.68
N ILE A 53 1.82 -7.65 -0.58
CA ILE A 53 2.98 -8.42 -0.10
C ILE A 53 3.45 -9.41 -1.16
N ASP A 54 2.54 -10.19 -1.71
CA ASP A 54 2.85 -11.18 -2.73
C ASP A 54 3.43 -10.53 -4.00
N ALA A 55 2.82 -9.45 -4.46
CA ALA A 55 3.30 -8.70 -5.61
C ALA A 55 4.69 -8.10 -5.39
N ALA A 56 4.95 -7.52 -4.22
CA ALA A 56 6.26 -6.97 -3.87
C ALA A 56 7.33 -8.07 -3.82
N ARG A 57 7.00 -9.19 -3.20
CA ARG A 57 7.90 -10.35 -3.09
C ARG A 57 8.27 -10.92 -4.45
N LYS A 58 7.34 -11.02 -5.37
CA LYS A 58 7.58 -11.52 -6.74
C LYS A 58 8.56 -10.65 -7.53
N LYS A 59 8.62 -9.37 -7.22
CA LYS A 59 9.54 -8.42 -7.86
C LYS A 59 10.93 -8.39 -7.22
N CYS A 60 11.08 -9.01 -6.07
CA CYS A 60 12.33 -9.02 -5.31
C CYS A 60 13.06 -10.34 -5.51
N SER A 61 14.33 -10.28 -5.90
CA SER A 61 15.16 -11.47 -6.14
C SER A 61 15.64 -12.08 -4.84
N GLY A 62 15.50 -13.40 -4.71
CA GLY A 62 15.98 -14.17 -3.57
C GLY A 62 15.05 -14.11 -2.36
N ASP A 63 15.60 -14.34 -1.19
CA ASP A 63 14.86 -14.29 0.07
C ASP A 63 14.69 -12.83 0.50
N CYS A 64 13.47 -12.31 0.40
CA CYS A 64 13.17 -10.92 0.70
C CYS A 64 12.26 -10.82 1.92
N THR A 65 12.62 -9.88 2.80
CA THR A 65 11.76 -9.46 3.91
C THR A 65 10.74 -8.46 3.39
N THR A 66 9.48 -8.62 3.76
CA THR A 66 8.43 -7.69 3.36
C THR A 66 8.02 -6.77 4.49
N ILE A 67 7.80 -5.51 4.15
CA ILE A 67 7.22 -4.50 5.03
C ILE A 67 5.98 -3.92 4.37
N THR A 68 4.98 -3.63 5.15
CA THR A 68 3.71 -3.12 4.65
C THR A 68 3.60 -1.62 4.80
N MET A 69 2.90 -1.00 3.86
CA MET A 69 2.59 0.42 3.86
C MET A 69 1.07 0.58 3.89
N ARG A 70 0.60 1.37 4.82
CA ARG A 70 -0.80 1.76 4.88
C ARG A 70 -0.87 3.25 5.18
N ARG A 71 -1.22 4.05 4.17
CA ARG A 71 -1.13 5.51 4.22
C ARG A 71 0.26 5.98 4.69
N ALA A 72 1.27 5.33 4.15
CA ALA A 72 2.64 5.53 4.55
C ALA A 72 3.58 5.39 3.36
N CYS A 73 4.80 5.81 3.56
CA CYS A 73 5.88 5.67 2.60
C CYS A 73 6.95 4.75 3.16
N ALA A 74 7.46 3.86 2.32
CA ALA A 74 8.61 3.03 2.62
C ALA A 74 9.84 3.52 1.86
N ALA A 75 11.01 3.37 2.44
CA ALA A 75 12.27 3.68 1.81
C ALA A 75 13.32 2.62 2.14
N LEU A 76 14.21 2.38 1.21
CA LEU A 76 15.37 1.52 1.33
C LEU A 76 16.62 2.31 1.00
N ALA A 77 17.58 2.32 1.91
CA ALA A 77 18.93 2.85 1.71
C ALA A 77 19.95 1.72 1.70
N ILE A 78 20.93 1.81 0.83
CA ILE A 78 22.02 0.84 0.75
C ILE A 78 23.36 1.57 0.78
N ASP A 79 24.40 0.86 1.19
CA ASP A 79 25.77 1.35 1.12
C ASP A 79 26.30 1.15 -0.30
N MET A 80 26.58 2.23 -1.00
CA MET A 80 27.12 2.18 -2.36
C MET A 80 28.53 1.61 -2.45
N LEU A 81 29.30 1.67 -1.38
CA LEU A 81 30.62 1.05 -1.33
C LEU A 81 30.56 -0.47 -1.16
N ASN A 82 29.48 -0.96 -0.56
CA ASN A 82 29.22 -2.38 -0.40
C ASN A 82 27.72 -2.66 -0.43
N PRO A 83 27.11 -2.77 -1.61
CA PRO A 83 25.66 -2.97 -1.73
C PRO A 83 25.12 -4.23 -1.05
N CYS A 84 25.99 -5.23 -0.84
CA CYS A 84 25.64 -6.47 -0.13
C CYS A 84 25.86 -6.37 1.39
N GLY A 85 26.34 -5.24 1.87
CA GLY A 85 26.60 -4.97 3.27
C GLY A 85 25.44 -4.25 3.96
N ALA A 86 25.79 -3.16 4.63
CA ALA A 86 24.83 -2.39 5.40
C ALA A 86 23.70 -1.83 4.52
N HIS A 87 22.50 -1.92 5.05
CA HIS A 87 21.31 -1.31 4.48
C HIS A 87 20.36 -0.87 5.60
N GLY A 88 19.43 -0.02 5.27
CA GLY A 88 18.39 0.41 6.18
C GLY A 88 17.08 0.58 5.44
N TYR A 89 15.98 0.28 6.10
CA TYR A 89 14.65 0.54 5.55
C TYR A 89 13.72 1.07 6.63
N ALA A 90 12.75 1.83 6.22
CA ALA A 90 11.81 2.44 7.14
C ALA A 90 10.44 2.64 6.49
N VAL A 91 9.41 2.61 7.29
CA VAL A 91 8.05 2.97 6.92
C VAL A 91 7.59 4.10 7.83
N GLU A 92 7.26 5.23 7.25
CA GLU A 92 6.83 6.42 7.96
C GLU A 92 5.64 7.06 7.23
N ALA A 93 4.87 7.89 7.94
CA ALA A 93 3.73 8.56 7.34
C ALA A 93 4.11 9.52 6.21
N LYS A 94 5.30 10.11 6.29
CA LYS A 94 5.82 11.07 5.30
C LYS A 94 7.04 10.50 4.59
N ILE A 95 7.14 10.77 3.29
CA ILE A 95 8.29 10.32 2.49
C ILE A 95 9.62 10.87 3.04
N SER A 96 9.69 12.13 3.41
CA SER A 96 10.90 12.72 3.96
C SER A 96 11.39 12.00 5.21
N SER A 97 10.48 11.61 6.09
CA SER A 97 10.80 10.85 7.31
C SER A 97 11.29 9.45 6.97
N SER A 98 10.67 8.78 6.00
CA SER A 98 11.11 7.45 5.55
C SER A 98 12.50 7.46 4.95
N LEU A 99 12.78 8.45 4.11
CA LEU A 99 14.09 8.61 3.48
C LEU A 99 15.19 8.87 4.52
N ASN A 100 14.93 9.77 5.46
CA ASN A 100 15.86 10.09 6.53
C ASN A 100 16.12 8.89 7.45
N GLU A 101 15.07 8.21 7.85
CA GLU A 101 15.16 7.07 8.76
C GLU A 101 15.85 5.87 8.12
N ALA A 102 15.54 5.55 6.87
CA ALA A 102 16.22 4.49 6.13
C ALA A 102 17.72 4.78 5.99
N THR A 103 18.06 6.02 5.64
CA THR A 103 19.46 6.46 5.52
C THR A 103 20.19 6.37 6.86
N ARG A 104 19.55 6.84 7.94
CA ARG A 104 20.11 6.77 9.29
C ARG A 104 20.40 5.33 9.71
N LYS A 105 19.46 4.42 9.48
CA LYS A 105 19.63 2.99 9.80
C LYS A 105 20.77 2.35 9.00
N CYS A 106 20.89 2.69 7.73
CA CYS A 106 22.00 2.21 6.90
C CYS A 106 23.36 2.60 7.52
N TYR A 107 23.52 3.83 7.96
CA TYR A 107 24.75 4.27 8.65
C TYR A 107 24.92 3.62 10.01
N GLU A 108 23.86 3.42 10.77
CA GLU A 108 23.91 2.71 12.06
C GLU A 108 24.38 1.26 11.92
N PHE A 109 24.02 0.60 10.82
CA PHE A 109 24.46 -0.76 10.54
C PHE A 109 25.84 -0.84 9.90
N GLY A 110 26.58 0.27 9.87
CA GLY A 110 27.96 0.31 9.42
C GLY A 110 28.15 0.77 7.98
N GLY A 111 27.13 1.28 7.32
CA GLY A 111 27.24 1.86 5.99
C GLY A 111 28.15 3.09 6.00
N LYS A 112 28.92 3.28 4.93
CA LYS A 112 29.86 4.38 4.78
C LYS A 112 29.41 5.40 3.75
N GLN A 113 28.65 4.96 2.75
CA GLN A 113 28.10 5.81 1.71
C GLN A 113 26.65 5.36 1.41
N CYS A 114 25.77 5.65 2.32
CA CYS A 114 24.37 5.25 2.23
C CYS A 114 23.59 6.17 1.30
N VAL A 115 22.90 5.59 0.34
CA VAL A 115 22.03 6.29 -0.61
C VAL A 115 20.68 5.61 -0.68
N ILE A 116 19.66 6.35 -1.05
CA ILE A 116 18.32 5.79 -1.27
C ILE A 116 18.34 4.97 -2.55
N ARG A 117 18.01 3.70 -2.41
CA ARG A 117 17.90 2.72 -3.49
C ARG A 117 16.50 2.70 -4.08
N ALA A 118 15.48 2.77 -3.22
CA ALA A 118 14.09 2.69 -3.60
C ALA A 118 13.20 3.35 -2.56
N TRP A 119 12.07 3.83 -2.99
CA TRP A 119 11.00 4.31 -2.12
C TRP A 119 9.65 4.16 -2.81
N ALA A 120 8.61 4.03 -2.03
CA ALA A 120 7.24 4.00 -2.51
C ALA A 120 6.30 4.53 -1.43
N CYS A 121 5.23 5.16 -1.85
CA CYS A 121 4.15 5.57 -0.96
C CYS A 121 2.87 4.84 -1.34
N ASP A 122 2.09 4.48 -0.35
CA ASP A 122 0.76 3.94 -0.52
C ASP A 122 -0.25 5.03 -0.21
N ALA A 123 -1.17 5.27 -1.15
CA ALA A 123 -2.26 6.23 -1.09
C ALA A 123 -1.99 7.48 -0.24
N LYS A 124 -1.36 8.46 -0.78
CA LYS A 124 -1.26 9.82 -0.23
C LYS A 124 -0.67 9.87 1.18
N GLY A 125 0.50 9.31 1.31
CA GLY A 125 1.34 9.57 2.47
C GLY A 125 1.94 10.97 2.41
#